data_d9b25353527dc97c526f3d34ad3b71af
#
_entry.id   d9b25353527dc97c526f3d34ad3b71af
#
_cell.length_a   1.000
_cell.length_b   1.000
_cell.length_c   1.000
_cell.angle_alpha   90.00
_cell.angle_beta   90.00
_cell.angle_gamma   90.00
#
_symmetry.space_group_name_H-M   'P 1'
#
loop_
_entity.id
_entity.type
_entity.pdbx_description
1 polymer ?
#
loop_
_entity_poly.entity_id
_entity_poly.type
_entity_poly.pdbx_seq_one_letter_code
_entity_poly.pdbx_strand_id
1 'polypeptide(L)'
;MSVTSTTPNPSGSADPPDGFDEIEASKAPLIDHLIELRQRLIYALVGVAIGFVICFTFATQIYNILVWPYVWANNGQKVEMIFTNPPEFLFTKLKLALFAAVFLAFPIIAHQVYKFVAPGLYRNERAAFRPYLVATFLLFLLGAGVVYFIVMPLVMKFFLSMQIHSDDVQIQLQAKVSEYLSFIMTLILGFGIMFQLPVALTLLARAGFIGGQQLRDFRRYAIVAITGIAAVLSPPDPFSMIAMALPTILLYEAGIWRVDWVEKQRTAKAAAEAQQPAG
;
A
#
# COMPACT_ATOMS: atom_id res chain seq x y z
N MET A 1 -8.96 7.76 -89.23
CA MET A 1 -8.52 6.87 -88.16
C MET A 1 -7.76 7.70 -87.12
N SER A 2 -8.40 8.11 -86.10
CA SER A 2 -7.81 8.90 -85.03
C SER A 2 -8.04 8.12 -83.69
N VAL A 3 -6.96 7.68 -83.12
CA VAL A 3 -6.93 7.00 -81.84
C VAL A 3 -6.71 8.08 -80.72
N THR A 4 -7.71 8.32 -79.95
CA THR A 4 -7.64 9.18 -78.75
C THR A 4 -7.18 8.34 -77.57
N SER A 5 -5.96 8.61 -77.08
CA SER A 5 -5.40 8.07 -75.82
C SER A 5 -5.87 8.87 -74.70
N THR A 6 -6.71 8.31 -73.81
CA THR A 6 -7.09 8.87 -72.54
C THR A 6 -6.06 8.45 -71.48
N THR A 7 -5.29 9.42 -70.98
CA THR A 7 -4.40 9.29 -69.79
C THR A 7 -5.23 9.33 -68.52
N PRO A 8 -5.04 8.43 -67.53
CA PRO A 8 -5.64 8.55 -66.22
C PRO A 8 -4.88 9.59 -65.41
N ASN A 9 -5.60 10.49 -64.78
CA ASN A 9 -5.14 11.50 -63.83
C ASN A 9 -4.84 10.88 -62.46
N PRO A 10 -3.62 10.92 -61.90
CA PRO A 10 -3.33 10.46 -60.56
C PRO A 10 -3.32 11.66 -59.59
N SER A 11 -4.47 12.18 -59.22
CA SER A 11 -4.59 13.14 -58.11
C SER A 11 -5.64 12.65 -57.12
N GLY A 12 -5.32 11.53 -56.46
CA GLY A 12 -5.89 11.20 -55.18
C GLY A 12 -5.04 11.89 -54.09
N SER A 13 -5.40 13.13 -53.75
CA SER A 13 -4.92 13.76 -52.55
C SER A 13 -5.48 12.96 -51.36
N ALA A 14 -4.63 12.13 -50.75
CA ALA A 14 -4.92 11.65 -49.39
C ALA A 14 -4.94 12.85 -48.48
N ASP A 15 -6.13 13.24 -48.03
CA ASP A 15 -6.28 14.18 -46.95
C ASP A 15 -5.50 13.67 -45.75
N PRO A 16 -4.73 14.51 -45.05
CA PRO A 16 -4.09 14.10 -43.78
C PRO A 16 -5.20 13.70 -42.81
N PRO A 17 -5.00 12.63 -42.02
CA PRO A 17 -6.00 12.18 -41.09
C PRO A 17 -6.34 13.36 -40.15
N ASP A 18 -7.63 13.69 -40.11
CA ASP A 18 -8.15 14.76 -39.26
C ASP A 18 -7.72 14.48 -37.84
N GLY A 19 -7.20 15.50 -37.13
CA GLY A 19 -6.73 15.38 -35.75
C GLY A 19 -7.78 14.85 -34.75
N PHE A 20 -9.00 14.67 -35.20
CA PHE A 20 -10.09 13.98 -34.49
C PHE A 20 -9.87 12.47 -34.42
N ASP A 21 -9.33 11.83 -35.45
CA ASP A 21 -9.06 10.37 -35.47
C ASP A 21 -7.89 10.00 -34.55
N GLU A 22 -6.87 10.86 -34.44
CA GLU A 22 -5.77 10.67 -33.50
C GLU A 22 -6.23 10.82 -32.03
N ILE A 23 -7.16 11.74 -31.77
CA ILE A 23 -7.76 11.95 -30.44
C ILE A 23 -8.67 10.78 -30.07
N GLU A 24 -9.43 10.22 -31.00
CA GLU A 24 -10.28 9.05 -30.76
C GLU A 24 -9.46 7.77 -30.60
N ALA A 25 -8.42 7.57 -31.40
CA ALA A 25 -7.49 6.46 -31.25
C ALA A 25 -6.72 6.47 -29.93
N SER A 26 -6.44 7.65 -29.39
CA SER A 26 -5.83 7.83 -28.06
C SER A 26 -6.81 7.63 -26.90
N LYS A 27 -8.10 7.90 -27.09
CA LYS A 27 -9.14 7.74 -26.06
C LYS A 27 -9.53 6.27 -25.83
N ALA A 28 -9.55 5.45 -26.88
CA ALA A 28 -9.94 4.04 -26.79
C ALA A 28 -9.12 3.25 -25.75
N PRO A 29 -7.78 3.28 -25.73
CA PRO A 29 -6.98 2.56 -24.74
C PRO A 29 -7.14 3.09 -23.31
N LEU A 30 -7.46 4.40 -23.14
CA LEU A 30 -7.74 4.98 -21.82
C LEU A 30 -9.08 4.52 -21.27
N ILE A 31 -10.11 4.47 -22.11
CA ILE A 31 -11.45 4.00 -21.73
C ILE A 31 -11.40 2.52 -21.33
N ASP A 32 -10.71 1.69 -22.08
CA ASP A 32 -10.55 0.27 -21.79
C ASP A 32 -9.83 0.06 -20.45
N HIS A 33 -8.80 0.87 -20.18
CA HIS A 33 -8.08 0.83 -18.90
C HIS A 33 -8.97 1.26 -17.71
N LEU A 34 -9.82 2.26 -17.89
CA LEU A 34 -10.79 2.68 -16.87
C LEU A 34 -11.88 1.62 -16.62
N ILE A 35 -12.34 0.92 -17.67
CA ILE A 35 -13.27 -0.20 -17.55
C ILE A 35 -12.62 -1.35 -16.76
N GLU A 36 -11.36 -1.67 -17.05
CA GLU A 36 -10.60 -2.65 -16.30
C GLU A 36 -10.45 -2.25 -14.82
N LEU A 37 -10.08 -1.01 -14.53
CA LEU A 37 -9.99 -0.47 -13.17
C LEU A 37 -11.29 -0.66 -12.39
N ARG A 38 -12.43 -0.28 -13.00
CA ARG A 38 -13.75 -0.46 -12.39
C ARG A 38 -14.02 -1.92 -12.06
N GLN A 39 -13.75 -2.83 -12.97
CA GLN A 39 -13.98 -4.26 -12.76
C GLN A 39 -13.11 -4.82 -11.63
N ARG A 40 -11.83 -4.44 -11.58
CA ARG A 40 -10.89 -4.83 -10.53
C ARG A 40 -11.31 -4.30 -9.17
N LEU A 41 -11.77 -3.04 -9.12
CA LEU A 41 -12.27 -2.41 -7.90
C LEU A 41 -13.53 -3.15 -7.38
N ILE A 42 -14.45 -3.52 -8.25
CA ILE A 42 -15.65 -4.29 -7.88
C ILE A 42 -15.25 -5.63 -7.25
N TYR A 43 -14.32 -6.38 -7.83
CA TYR A 43 -13.86 -7.65 -7.26
C TYR A 43 -13.20 -7.46 -5.89
N ALA A 44 -12.38 -6.43 -5.72
CA ALA A 44 -11.79 -6.10 -4.42
C ALA A 44 -12.87 -5.74 -3.39
N LEU A 45 -13.86 -4.92 -3.77
CA LEU A 45 -14.95 -4.50 -2.90
C LEU A 45 -15.85 -5.67 -2.49
N VAL A 46 -16.16 -6.58 -3.40
CA VAL A 46 -16.89 -7.83 -3.09
C VAL A 46 -16.12 -8.68 -2.09
N GLY A 47 -14.79 -8.81 -2.27
CA GLY A 47 -13.93 -9.50 -1.30
C GLY A 47 -14.01 -8.87 0.09
N VAL A 48 -13.96 -7.54 0.19
CA VAL A 48 -14.09 -6.80 1.45
C VAL A 48 -15.49 -6.97 2.04
N ALA A 49 -16.56 -6.93 1.23
CA ALA A 49 -17.92 -7.10 1.70
C ALA A 49 -18.17 -8.49 2.32
N ILE A 50 -17.66 -9.55 1.67
CA ILE A 50 -17.70 -10.91 2.22
C ILE A 50 -16.90 -10.99 3.52
N GLY A 51 -15.68 -10.44 3.51
CA GLY A 51 -14.84 -10.35 4.70
C GLY A 51 -15.52 -9.61 5.85
N PHE A 52 -16.27 -8.53 5.55
CA PHE A 52 -16.97 -7.74 6.55
C PHE A 52 -18.05 -8.56 7.28
N VAL A 53 -18.86 -9.32 6.57
CA VAL A 53 -19.88 -10.19 7.19
C VAL A 53 -19.23 -11.20 8.13
N ILE A 54 -18.14 -11.82 7.70
CA ILE A 54 -17.37 -12.78 8.52
C ILE A 54 -16.80 -12.06 9.76
N CYS A 55 -16.04 -10.98 9.56
CA CYS A 55 -15.36 -10.28 10.64
C CYS A 55 -16.33 -9.61 11.63
N PHE A 56 -17.52 -9.19 11.18
CA PHE A 56 -18.53 -8.64 12.06
C PHE A 56 -19.07 -9.69 13.05
N THR A 57 -19.22 -10.94 12.61
CA THR A 57 -19.60 -12.07 13.46
C THR A 57 -18.55 -12.34 14.54
N PHE A 58 -17.25 -12.21 14.19
CA PHE A 58 -16.12 -12.42 15.09
C PHE A 58 -15.56 -11.13 15.72
N ALA A 59 -16.32 -10.03 15.68
CA ALA A 59 -15.81 -8.72 16.10
C ALA A 59 -15.33 -8.68 17.56
N THR A 60 -15.94 -9.46 18.48
CA THR A 60 -15.52 -9.51 19.88
C THR A 60 -14.16 -10.21 20.04
N GLN A 61 -13.89 -11.26 19.28
CA GLN A 61 -12.61 -11.96 19.26
C GLN A 61 -11.51 -11.07 18.69
N ILE A 62 -11.81 -10.35 17.60
CA ILE A 62 -10.89 -9.41 16.97
C ILE A 62 -10.57 -8.25 17.93
N TYR A 63 -11.59 -7.74 18.64
CA TYR A 63 -11.39 -6.74 19.68
C TYR A 63 -10.39 -7.20 20.75
N ASN A 64 -10.58 -8.40 21.29
CA ASN A 64 -9.67 -8.94 22.30
C ASN A 64 -8.23 -9.08 21.80
N ILE A 65 -8.06 -9.48 20.52
CA ILE A 65 -6.74 -9.54 19.89
C ILE A 65 -6.12 -8.13 19.83
N LEU A 66 -6.87 -7.11 19.37
CA LEU A 66 -6.30 -5.77 19.23
C LEU A 66 -6.03 -5.08 20.58
N VAL A 67 -6.72 -5.47 21.64
CA VAL A 67 -6.49 -4.92 23.00
C VAL A 67 -5.27 -5.57 23.67
N TRP A 68 -4.86 -6.76 23.22
CA TRP A 68 -3.77 -7.50 23.86
C TRP A 68 -2.44 -6.74 23.97
N PRO A 69 -1.96 -5.94 22.97
CA PRO A 69 -0.74 -5.14 23.10
C PRO A 69 -0.80 -4.13 24.25
N TYR A 70 -1.98 -3.59 24.57
CA TYR A 70 -2.18 -2.70 25.70
C TYR A 70 -2.09 -3.45 27.02
N VAL A 71 -2.75 -4.61 27.13
CA VAL A 71 -2.65 -5.47 28.32
C VAL A 71 -1.21 -5.87 28.57
N TRP A 72 -0.48 -6.22 27.51
CA TRP A 72 0.93 -6.55 27.62
C TRP A 72 1.80 -5.37 28.08
N ALA A 73 1.55 -4.19 27.55
CA ALA A 73 2.23 -2.96 27.97
C ALA A 73 1.99 -2.62 29.47
N ASN A 74 0.80 -2.99 29.98
CA ASN A 74 0.40 -2.81 31.38
C ASN A 74 0.81 -4.02 32.28
N ASN A 75 1.88 -4.73 31.92
CA ASN A 75 2.42 -5.89 32.67
C ASN A 75 1.38 -7.01 32.92
N GLY A 76 0.43 -7.19 32.03
CA GLY A 76 -0.62 -8.20 32.13
C GLY A 76 -1.75 -7.86 33.11
N GLN A 77 -1.74 -6.67 33.69
CA GLN A 77 -2.84 -6.22 34.53
C GLN A 77 -4.08 -5.90 33.72
N LYS A 78 -5.25 -6.03 34.34
CA LYS A 78 -6.51 -5.66 33.68
C LYS A 78 -6.50 -4.21 33.25
N VAL A 79 -6.90 -3.99 32.01
CA VAL A 79 -7.05 -2.68 31.43
C VAL A 79 -8.53 -2.33 31.41
N GLU A 80 -8.87 -1.22 32.03
CA GLU A 80 -10.22 -0.66 32.00
C GLU A 80 -10.29 0.39 30.88
N MET A 81 -11.21 0.17 29.96
CA MET A 81 -11.50 1.12 28.89
C MET A 81 -12.93 1.62 29.02
N ILE A 82 -13.13 2.88 28.71
CA ILE A 82 -14.44 3.54 28.82
C ILE A 82 -15.03 3.83 27.45
N PHE A 83 -16.35 3.89 27.36
CA PHE A 83 -17.08 4.52 26.26
C PHE A 83 -18.00 5.59 26.86
N THR A 84 -18.13 6.73 26.18
CA THR A 84 -18.83 7.90 26.69
C THR A 84 -20.22 8.08 26.10
N ASN A 85 -20.47 7.49 24.94
CA ASN A 85 -21.74 7.57 24.24
C ASN A 85 -22.29 6.17 23.92
N PRO A 86 -23.60 5.90 24.10
CA PRO A 86 -24.21 4.60 23.80
C PRO A 86 -23.96 4.10 22.37
N PRO A 87 -24.08 4.91 21.29
CA PRO A 87 -23.83 4.45 19.92
C PRO A 87 -22.34 4.27 19.60
N GLU A 88 -21.44 4.81 20.40
CA GLU A 88 -19.99 4.77 20.16
C GLU A 88 -19.48 3.34 20.03
N PHE A 89 -19.90 2.46 20.90
CA PHE A 89 -19.46 1.06 20.89
C PHE A 89 -19.91 0.32 19.61
N LEU A 90 -21.15 0.60 19.14
CA LEU A 90 -21.67 0.02 17.92
C LEU A 90 -20.85 0.48 16.70
N PHE A 91 -20.62 1.79 16.55
CA PHE A 91 -19.81 2.32 15.44
C PHE A 91 -18.37 1.84 15.50
N THR A 92 -17.81 1.70 16.69
CA THR A 92 -16.46 1.15 16.88
C THR A 92 -16.40 -0.32 16.44
N LYS A 93 -17.44 -1.12 16.76
CA LYS A 93 -17.54 -2.51 16.31
C LYS A 93 -17.68 -2.62 14.79
N LEU A 94 -18.42 -1.70 14.14
CA LEU A 94 -18.52 -1.64 12.68
C LEU A 94 -17.17 -1.26 12.03
N LYS A 95 -16.48 -0.25 12.57
CA LYS A 95 -15.14 0.13 12.11
C LYS A 95 -14.14 -1.01 12.25
N LEU A 96 -14.18 -1.71 13.38
CA LEU A 96 -13.33 -2.86 13.66
C LEU A 96 -13.57 -3.99 12.66
N ALA A 97 -14.83 -4.32 12.38
CA ALA A 97 -15.20 -5.35 11.40
C ALA A 97 -14.75 -4.96 9.99
N LEU A 98 -14.90 -3.69 9.61
CA LEU A 98 -14.43 -3.18 8.31
C LEU A 98 -12.90 -3.24 8.19
N PHE A 99 -12.18 -2.82 9.23
CA PHE A 99 -10.74 -2.92 9.31
C PHE A 99 -10.27 -4.37 9.12
N ALA A 100 -10.84 -5.29 9.90
CA ALA A 100 -10.50 -6.71 9.83
C ALA A 100 -10.88 -7.31 8.45
N ALA A 101 -11.97 -6.86 7.84
CA ALA A 101 -12.37 -7.27 6.50
C ALA A 101 -11.34 -6.84 5.45
N VAL A 102 -10.85 -5.60 5.50
CA VAL A 102 -9.79 -5.09 4.61
C VAL A 102 -8.50 -5.88 4.81
N PHE A 103 -8.14 -6.16 6.07
CA PHE A 103 -6.97 -6.94 6.43
C PHE A 103 -7.06 -8.38 5.87
N LEU A 104 -8.20 -9.04 6.05
CA LEU A 104 -8.45 -10.39 5.54
C LEU A 104 -8.52 -10.42 4.01
N ALA A 105 -9.13 -9.41 3.38
CA ALA A 105 -9.25 -9.29 1.93
C ALA A 105 -7.97 -8.77 1.26
N PHE A 106 -6.93 -8.39 2.03
CA PHE A 106 -5.71 -7.79 1.49
C PHE A 106 -5.06 -8.64 0.37
N PRO A 107 -4.95 -9.97 0.44
CA PRO A 107 -4.43 -10.77 -0.66
C PRO A 107 -5.23 -10.62 -1.95
N ILE A 108 -6.56 -10.51 -1.85
CA ILE A 108 -7.46 -10.29 -2.99
C ILE A 108 -7.24 -8.89 -3.55
N ILE A 109 -7.21 -7.87 -2.68
CA ILE A 109 -6.95 -6.47 -3.06
C ILE A 109 -5.60 -6.37 -3.77
N ALA A 110 -4.53 -6.88 -3.17
CA ALA A 110 -3.20 -6.89 -3.75
C ALA A 110 -3.19 -7.57 -5.13
N HIS A 111 -3.84 -8.73 -5.26
CA HIS A 111 -3.94 -9.42 -6.53
C HIS A 111 -4.65 -8.60 -7.62
N GLN A 112 -5.73 -7.87 -7.28
CA GLN A 112 -6.41 -6.99 -8.24
C GLN A 112 -5.55 -5.79 -8.64
N VAL A 113 -4.88 -5.15 -7.67
CA VAL A 113 -3.95 -4.05 -7.92
C VAL A 113 -2.81 -4.51 -8.84
N TYR A 114 -2.20 -5.66 -8.55
CA TYR A 114 -1.14 -6.21 -9.39
C TYR A 114 -1.63 -6.52 -10.81
N LYS A 115 -2.79 -7.12 -10.97
CA LYS A 115 -3.37 -7.39 -12.30
C LYS A 115 -3.65 -6.12 -13.09
N PHE A 116 -4.00 -5.02 -12.41
CA PHE A 116 -4.22 -3.71 -13.04
C PHE A 116 -2.91 -3.08 -13.51
N VAL A 117 -1.84 -3.20 -12.71
CA VAL A 117 -0.53 -2.61 -13.02
C VAL A 117 0.28 -3.47 -14.01
N ALA A 118 0.09 -4.78 -14.00
CA ALA A 118 0.88 -5.75 -14.77
C ALA A 118 0.84 -5.60 -16.30
N PRO A 119 -0.28 -5.26 -16.98
CA PRO A 119 -0.30 -5.12 -18.43
C PRO A 119 0.70 -4.08 -18.95
N GLY A 120 0.96 -3.02 -18.17
CA GLY A 120 1.96 -2.00 -18.51
C GLY A 120 3.42 -2.44 -18.31
N LEU A 121 3.66 -3.50 -17.52
CA LEU A 121 5.01 -3.86 -17.09
C LEU A 121 5.64 -5.04 -17.82
N TYR A 122 4.91 -6.12 -18.12
CA TYR A 122 5.52 -7.35 -18.64
C TYR A 122 4.57 -8.20 -19.50
N ARG A 123 4.75 -8.15 -20.82
CA ARG A 123 4.07 -9.06 -21.74
C ARG A 123 4.62 -10.50 -21.68
N ASN A 124 5.85 -10.70 -21.21
CA ASN A 124 6.58 -11.98 -21.32
C ASN A 124 6.90 -12.73 -20.02
N GLU A 125 6.60 -12.20 -18.82
CA GLU A 125 7.01 -12.83 -17.55
C GLU A 125 5.86 -13.09 -16.58
N ARG A 126 4.79 -13.74 -17.01
CA ARG A 126 3.68 -14.16 -16.12
C ARG A 126 4.13 -15.06 -14.96
N ALA A 127 5.22 -15.81 -15.11
CA ALA A 127 5.78 -16.66 -14.06
C ALA A 127 6.49 -15.88 -12.94
N ALA A 128 7.08 -14.71 -13.26
CA ALA A 128 7.73 -13.84 -12.27
C ALA A 128 6.76 -13.10 -11.35
N PHE A 129 5.44 -13.20 -11.61
CA PHE A 129 4.41 -12.46 -10.89
C PHE A 129 4.07 -13.05 -9.51
N ARG A 130 4.10 -14.37 -9.39
CA ARG A 130 3.78 -15.08 -8.14
C ARG A 130 4.65 -14.68 -6.96
N PRO A 131 5.99 -14.59 -7.06
CA PRO A 131 6.85 -14.24 -5.93
C PRO A 131 6.59 -12.81 -5.42
N TYR A 132 6.20 -11.87 -6.29
CA TYR A 132 5.86 -10.51 -5.83
C TYR A 132 4.57 -10.48 -5.03
N LEU A 133 3.55 -11.24 -5.44
CA LEU A 133 2.29 -11.32 -4.71
C LEU A 133 2.50 -11.89 -3.30
N VAL A 134 3.30 -12.95 -3.20
CA VAL A 134 3.66 -13.54 -1.91
C VAL A 134 4.47 -12.56 -1.06
N ALA A 135 5.47 -11.89 -1.66
CA ALA A 135 6.27 -10.89 -0.96
C ALA A 135 5.40 -9.73 -0.44
N THR A 136 4.46 -9.23 -1.24
CA THR A 136 3.49 -8.21 -0.86
C THR A 136 2.68 -8.64 0.37
N PHE A 137 2.14 -9.84 0.36
CA PHE A 137 1.38 -10.35 1.49
C PHE A 137 2.23 -10.50 2.75
N LEU A 138 3.43 -11.07 2.62
CA LEU A 138 4.36 -11.24 3.74
C LEU A 138 4.83 -9.89 4.32
N LEU A 139 5.15 -8.91 3.47
CA LEU A 139 5.52 -7.58 3.94
C LEU A 139 4.37 -6.86 4.63
N PHE A 140 3.13 -7.02 4.14
CA PHE A 140 1.96 -6.48 4.82
C PHE A 140 1.78 -7.06 6.22
N LEU A 141 1.87 -8.38 6.35
CA LEU A 141 1.82 -9.06 7.65
C LEU A 141 2.99 -8.67 8.55
N LEU A 142 4.18 -8.51 7.99
CA LEU A 142 5.35 -8.05 8.74
C LEU A 142 5.15 -6.62 9.28
N GLY A 143 4.63 -5.70 8.45
CA GLY A 143 4.29 -4.34 8.88
C GLY A 143 3.24 -4.33 9.99
N ALA A 144 2.17 -5.10 9.85
CA ALA A 144 1.16 -5.28 10.88
C ALA A 144 1.76 -5.87 12.17
N GLY A 145 2.64 -6.87 12.04
CA GLY A 145 3.34 -7.50 13.17
C GLY A 145 4.27 -6.53 13.90
N VAL A 146 5.01 -5.69 13.19
CA VAL A 146 5.87 -4.66 13.80
C VAL A 146 5.03 -3.70 14.65
N VAL A 147 3.88 -3.25 14.13
CA VAL A 147 2.97 -2.40 14.93
C VAL A 147 2.46 -3.14 16.15
N TYR A 148 1.96 -4.34 15.96
CA TYR A 148 1.29 -5.10 17.00
C TYR A 148 2.22 -5.50 18.15
N PHE A 149 3.44 -5.99 17.83
CA PHE A 149 4.37 -6.53 18.82
C PHE A 149 5.41 -5.53 19.32
N ILE A 150 5.70 -4.47 18.57
CA ILE A 150 6.78 -3.52 18.91
C ILE A 150 6.21 -2.12 19.15
N VAL A 151 5.57 -1.51 18.14
CA VAL A 151 5.19 -0.10 18.19
C VAL A 151 4.11 0.14 19.26
N MET A 152 3.02 -0.63 19.22
CA MET A 152 1.91 -0.43 20.17
C MET A 152 2.31 -0.65 21.63
N PRO A 153 2.99 -1.75 22.00
CA PRO A 153 3.45 -1.90 23.39
C PRO A 153 4.40 -0.78 23.84
N LEU A 154 5.28 -0.33 22.94
CA LEU A 154 6.23 0.74 23.24
C LEU A 154 5.52 2.07 23.48
N VAL A 155 4.57 2.44 22.61
CA VAL A 155 3.76 3.64 22.72
C VAL A 155 2.87 3.58 23.96
N MET A 156 2.22 2.45 24.23
CA MET A 156 1.39 2.30 25.42
C MET A 156 2.21 2.40 26.72
N LYS A 157 3.41 1.79 26.77
CA LYS A 157 4.32 1.96 27.92
C LYS A 157 4.70 3.41 28.12
N PHE A 158 4.96 4.15 27.06
CA PHE A 158 5.26 5.57 27.13
C PHE A 158 4.08 6.36 27.75
N PHE A 159 2.84 6.17 27.28
CA PHE A 159 1.68 6.85 27.85
C PHE A 159 1.40 6.42 29.30
N LEU A 160 1.56 5.14 29.61
CA LEU A 160 1.42 4.65 30.99
C LEU A 160 2.47 5.25 31.94
N SER A 161 3.68 5.55 31.45
CA SER A 161 4.73 6.19 32.25
C SER A 161 4.43 7.65 32.59
N MET A 162 3.45 8.28 31.93
CA MET A 162 2.98 9.63 32.22
C MET A 162 1.95 9.69 33.38
N GLN A 163 1.52 8.56 33.91
CA GLN A 163 0.62 8.50 35.07
C GLN A 163 1.33 9.03 36.29
N ILE A 164 0.60 9.84 37.06
CA ILE A 164 1.10 10.41 38.32
C ILE A 164 0.29 9.82 39.48
N HIS A 165 0.99 9.18 40.40
CA HIS A 165 0.42 8.67 41.65
C HIS A 165 1.06 9.44 42.78
N SER A 166 0.41 10.51 43.24
CA SER A 166 0.79 11.25 44.44
C SER A 166 -0.36 11.25 45.44
N ASP A 167 -0.07 11.56 46.68
CA ASP A 167 -1.06 11.54 47.76
C ASP A 167 -2.20 12.55 47.52
N ASP A 168 -1.90 13.66 46.84
CA ASP A 168 -2.87 14.73 46.60
C ASP A 168 -3.52 14.71 45.21
N VAL A 169 -2.86 14.09 44.19
CA VAL A 169 -3.34 14.08 42.81
C VAL A 169 -3.06 12.74 42.16
N GLN A 170 -4.09 12.13 41.62
CA GLN A 170 -3.99 10.89 40.79
C GLN A 170 -4.36 11.20 39.34
N ILE A 171 -3.38 11.04 38.43
CA ILE A 171 -3.61 11.11 37.00
C ILE A 171 -3.46 9.69 36.45
N GLN A 172 -4.57 9.11 36.00
CA GLN A 172 -4.61 7.78 35.39
C GLN A 172 -5.03 7.86 33.93
N LEU A 173 -4.41 7.06 33.10
CA LEU A 173 -4.80 6.92 31.68
C LEU A 173 -6.11 6.14 31.60
N GLN A 174 -7.20 6.82 31.32
CA GLN A 174 -8.48 6.19 30.98
C GLN A 174 -8.62 6.15 29.45
N ALA A 175 -8.23 5.03 28.86
CA ALA A 175 -8.32 4.87 27.42
C ALA A 175 -9.77 4.70 26.96
N LYS A 176 -10.19 5.53 26.00
CA LYS A 176 -11.48 5.39 25.34
C LYS A 176 -11.41 4.30 24.27
N VAL A 177 -12.38 3.38 24.28
CA VAL A 177 -12.40 2.21 23.37
C VAL A 177 -12.26 2.63 21.92
N SER A 178 -13.04 3.62 21.47
CA SER A 178 -13.05 4.08 20.09
C SER A 178 -11.72 4.73 19.66
N GLU A 179 -11.08 5.47 20.56
CA GLU A 179 -9.81 6.16 20.27
C GLU A 179 -8.66 5.17 20.20
N TYR A 180 -8.56 4.26 21.19
CA TYR A 180 -7.54 3.22 21.19
C TYR A 180 -7.63 2.33 19.95
N LEU A 181 -8.83 1.81 19.63
CA LEU A 181 -9.02 0.96 18.47
C LEU A 181 -8.76 1.70 17.16
N SER A 182 -9.23 2.95 17.04
CA SER A 182 -8.95 3.75 15.85
C SER A 182 -7.44 3.96 15.68
N PHE A 183 -6.72 4.21 16.77
CA PHE A 183 -5.28 4.39 16.75
C PHE A 183 -4.54 3.12 16.28
N ILE A 184 -4.77 1.98 16.94
CA ILE A 184 -4.08 0.72 16.55
C ILE A 184 -4.44 0.29 15.12
N MET A 185 -5.70 0.42 14.70
CA MET A 185 -6.14 0.09 13.34
C MET A 185 -5.46 0.98 12.29
N THR A 186 -5.37 2.29 12.56
CA THR A 186 -4.70 3.25 11.67
C THR A 186 -3.21 2.92 11.54
N LEU A 187 -2.54 2.61 12.65
CA LEU A 187 -1.13 2.22 12.62
C LEU A 187 -0.92 0.91 11.86
N ILE A 188 -1.72 -0.12 12.11
CA ILE A 188 -1.59 -1.42 11.42
C ILE A 188 -1.78 -1.27 9.91
N LEU A 189 -2.82 -0.54 9.45
CA LEU A 189 -3.03 -0.30 8.02
C LEU A 189 -1.94 0.59 7.43
N GLY A 190 -1.57 1.66 8.13
CA GLY A 190 -0.53 2.59 7.68
C GLY A 190 0.81 1.88 7.49
N PHE A 191 1.26 1.12 8.47
CA PHE A 191 2.49 0.31 8.34
C PHE A 191 2.35 -0.79 7.30
N GLY A 192 1.21 -1.49 7.27
CA GLY A 192 0.95 -2.50 6.25
C GLY A 192 1.11 -1.96 4.83
N ILE A 193 0.60 -0.74 4.57
CA ILE A 193 0.76 -0.05 3.28
C ILE A 193 2.20 0.44 3.09
N MET A 194 2.83 1.03 4.11
CA MET A 194 4.20 1.52 4.01
C MET A 194 5.22 0.41 3.77
N PHE A 195 4.97 -0.79 4.31
CA PHE A 195 5.78 -1.96 4.03
C PHE A 195 5.68 -2.45 2.58
N GLN A 196 4.74 -1.91 1.77
CA GLN A 196 4.70 -2.13 0.34
C GLN A 196 5.70 -1.27 -0.45
N LEU A 197 6.30 -0.23 0.17
CA LEU A 197 7.26 0.65 -0.50
C LEU A 197 8.39 -0.10 -1.22
N PRO A 198 9.12 -1.06 -0.63
CA PRO A 198 10.20 -1.77 -1.32
C PRO A 198 9.71 -2.54 -2.55
N VAL A 199 8.50 -3.09 -2.49
CA VAL A 199 7.90 -3.83 -3.62
C VAL A 199 7.49 -2.84 -4.72
N ALA A 200 6.81 -1.75 -4.36
CA ALA A 200 6.39 -0.73 -5.31
C ALA A 200 7.60 -0.11 -6.04
N LEU A 201 8.65 0.26 -5.31
CA LEU A 201 9.89 0.79 -5.89
C LEU A 201 10.58 -0.22 -6.81
N THR A 202 10.62 -1.50 -6.40
CA THR A 202 11.22 -2.57 -7.23
C THR A 202 10.45 -2.77 -8.55
N LEU A 203 9.12 -2.68 -8.51
CA LEU A 203 8.28 -2.80 -9.70
C LEU A 203 8.46 -1.61 -10.64
N LEU A 204 8.48 -0.38 -10.10
CA LEU A 204 8.73 0.83 -10.89
C LEU A 204 10.11 0.82 -11.54
N ALA A 205 11.12 0.31 -10.82
CA ALA A 205 12.47 0.14 -11.36
C ALA A 205 12.51 -0.94 -12.47
N ARG A 206 11.80 -2.05 -12.30
CA ARG A 206 11.65 -3.06 -13.36
C ARG A 206 10.94 -2.53 -14.60
N ALA A 207 9.96 -1.66 -14.41
CA ALA A 207 9.30 -0.96 -15.50
C ALA A 207 10.19 0.07 -16.22
N GLY A 208 11.32 0.43 -15.60
CA GLY A 208 12.24 1.44 -16.13
C GLY A 208 11.84 2.88 -15.83
N PHE A 209 10.86 3.09 -14.93
CA PHE A 209 10.42 4.44 -14.55
C PHE A 209 11.38 5.11 -13.57
N ILE A 210 12.05 4.35 -12.72
CA ILE A 210 12.97 4.87 -11.69
C ILE A 210 14.25 4.04 -11.64
N GLY A 211 15.36 4.71 -11.28
CA GLY A 211 16.66 4.10 -11.05
C GLY A 211 17.15 4.29 -9.62
N GLY A 212 18.12 3.46 -9.20
CA GLY A 212 18.70 3.52 -7.86
C GLY A 212 19.36 4.87 -7.58
N GLN A 213 20.00 5.49 -8.57
CA GLN A 213 20.61 6.81 -8.42
C GLN A 213 19.54 7.89 -8.17
N GLN A 214 18.44 7.88 -8.93
CA GLN A 214 17.34 8.82 -8.73
C GLN A 214 16.76 8.72 -7.31
N LEU A 215 16.55 7.50 -6.79
CA LEU A 215 16.07 7.30 -5.44
C LEU A 215 17.02 7.86 -4.38
N ARG A 216 18.34 7.77 -4.58
CA ARG A 216 19.34 8.38 -3.69
C ARG A 216 19.27 9.90 -3.71
N ASP A 217 19.12 10.49 -4.89
CA ASP A 217 19.01 11.94 -5.06
C ASP A 217 17.72 12.47 -4.40
N PHE A 218 16.62 11.70 -4.46
CA PHE A 218 15.35 12.01 -3.83
C PHE A 218 15.25 11.66 -2.33
N ARG A 219 16.28 11.05 -1.73
CA ARG A 219 16.29 10.58 -0.34
C ARG A 219 15.80 11.62 0.66
N ARG A 220 16.30 12.85 0.58
CA ARG A 220 15.89 13.95 1.48
C ARG A 220 14.38 14.26 1.40
N TYR A 221 13.80 14.22 0.22
CA TYR A 221 12.37 14.44 0.02
C TYR A 221 11.54 13.25 0.50
N ALA A 222 12.02 12.03 0.29
CA ALA A 222 11.39 10.82 0.80
C ALA A 222 11.34 10.82 2.33
N ILE A 223 12.41 11.19 3.03
CA ILE A 223 12.44 11.29 4.49
C ILE A 223 11.41 12.31 4.98
N VAL A 224 11.34 13.49 4.35
CA VAL A 224 10.35 14.52 4.71
C VAL A 224 8.92 14.02 4.47
N ALA A 225 8.66 13.37 3.34
CA ALA A 225 7.35 12.81 3.02
C ALA A 225 6.95 11.70 4.01
N ILE A 226 7.86 10.77 4.32
CA ILE A 226 7.64 9.70 5.31
C ILE A 226 7.33 10.29 6.69
N THR A 227 8.10 11.29 7.13
CA THR A 227 7.87 11.94 8.42
C THR A 227 6.54 12.70 8.43
N GLY A 228 6.17 13.36 7.34
CA GLY A 228 4.87 14.02 7.18
C GLY A 228 3.71 13.03 7.24
N ILE A 229 3.81 11.89 6.56
CA ILE A 229 2.80 10.83 6.61
C ILE A 229 2.72 10.24 8.03
N ALA A 230 3.86 9.98 8.67
CA ALA A 230 3.90 9.50 10.03
C ALA A 230 3.21 10.48 11.00
N ALA A 231 3.44 11.78 10.86
CA ALA A 231 2.81 12.81 11.68
C ALA A 231 1.28 12.89 11.50
N VAL A 232 0.77 12.59 10.31
CA VAL A 232 -0.68 12.55 10.03
C VAL A 232 -1.34 11.29 10.58
N LEU A 233 -0.63 10.15 10.54
CA LEU A 233 -1.16 8.84 10.96
C LEU A 233 -1.00 8.58 12.45
N SER A 234 -0.03 9.21 13.13
CA SER A 234 0.18 9.08 14.57
C SER A 234 -0.59 10.16 15.36
N PRO A 235 -0.88 9.94 16.64
CA PRO A 235 -1.32 11.02 17.54
C PRO A 235 -0.31 12.18 17.50
N PRO A 236 -0.72 13.38 17.94
CA PRO A 236 0.17 14.55 17.97
C PRO A 236 1.22 14.43 19.09
N ASP A 237 2.01 13.36 19.09
CA ASP A 237 3.13 13.13 20.01
C ASP A 237 4.39 12.75 19.21
N PRO A 238 5.57 13.29 19.60
CA PRO A 238 6.83 13.04 18.90
C PRO A 238 7.28 11.57 18.97
N PHE A 239 6.89 10.85 20.01
CA PHE A 239 7.34 9.49 20.25
C PHE A 239 6.70 8.51 19.26
N SER A 240 5.37 8.53 19.10
CA SER A 240 4.65 7.72 18.12
C SER A 240 5.08 8.06 16.70
N MET A 241 5.29 9.36 16.41
CA MET A 241 5.76 9.81 15.09
C MET A 241 7.14 9.22 14.75
N ILE A 242 8.10 9.27 15.67
CA ILE A 242 9.45 8.70 15.47
C ILE A 242 9.37 7.18 15.35
N ALA A 243 8.60 6.52 16.21
CA ALA A 243 8.40 5.08 16.19
C ALA A 243 7.82 4.59 14.86
N MET A 244 7.05 5.44 14.15
CA MET A 244 6.52 5.16 12.83
C MET A 244 7.48 5.54 11.70
N ALA A 245 8.12 6.70 11.78
CA ALA A 245 8.99 7.21 10.73
C ALA A 245 10.27 6.36 10.56
N LEU A 246 10.90 5.95 11.67
CA LEU A 246 12.19 5.26 11.64
C LEU A 246 12.15 3.93 10.87
N PRO A 247 11.24 2.97 11.16
CA PRO A 247 11.14 1.74 10.38
C PRO A 247 10.81 1.99 8.90
N THR A 248 10.00 3.02 8.60
CA THR A 248 9.63 3.34 7.22
C THR A 248 10.81 3.91 6.44
N ILE A 249 11.66 4.74 7.06
CA ILE A 249 12.92 5.22 6.45
C ILE A 249 13.85 4.04 6.17
N LEU A 250 13.98 3.09 7.10
CA LEU A 250 14.77 1.88 6.87
C LEU A 250 14.23 1.04 5.71
N LEU A 251 12.92 0.96 5.56
CA LEU A 251 12.28 0.28 4.42
C LEU A 251 12.55 0.99 3.09
N TYR A 252 12.60 2.32 3.09
CA TYR A 252 12.97 3.08 1.90
C TYR A 252 14.42 2.78 1.47
N GLU A 253 15.35 2.76 2.43
CA GLU A 253 16.75 2.37 2.17
C GLU A 253 16.87 0.92 1.66
N ALA A 254 16.12 0.00 2.25
CA ALA A 254 16.04 -1.38 1.75
C ALA A 254 15.45 -1.45 0.33
N GLY A 255 14.49 -0.56 0.01
CA GLY A 255 13.94 -0.38 -1.33
C GLY A 255 15.02 0.05 -2.35
N ILE A 256 15.85 1.03 -2.01
CA ILE A 256 16.98 1.47 -2.86
C ILE A 256 17.93 0.28 -3.13
N TRP A 257 18.28 -0.47 -2.11
CA TRP A 257 19.14 -1.65 -2.23
C TRP A 257 18.56 -2.70 -3.19
N ARG A 258 17.26 -2.93 -3.11
CA ARG A 258 16.55 -3.86 -4.01
C ARG A 258 16.53 -3.36 -5.45
N VAL A 259 16.33 -2.05 -5.66
CA VAL A 259 16.37 -1.43 -7.00
C VAL A 259 17.75 -1.56 -7.62
N ASP A 260 18.82 -1.24 -6.90
CA ASP A 260 20.20 -1.41 -7.37
C ASP A 260 20.52 -2.85 -7.79
N TRP A 261 20.03 -3.81 -7.01
CA TRP A 261 20.24 -5.21 -7.33
C TRP A 261 19.51 -5.63 -8.63
N VAL A 262 18.29 -5.12 -8.84
CA VAL A 262 17.51 -5.35 -10.06
C VAL A 262 18.18 -4.70 -11.27
N GLU A 263 18.70 -3.48 -11.14
CA GLU A 263 19.45 -2.80 -12.21
C GLU A 263 20.72 -3.59 -12.62
N LYS A 264 21.49 -4.05 -11.64
CA LYS A 264 22.68 -4.89 -11.89
C LYS A 264 22.31 -6.18 -12.64
N GLN A 265 21.19 -6.82 -12.30
CA GLN A 265 20.75 -8.01 -13.01
C GLN A 265 20.33 -7.71 -14.47
N ARG A 266 19.66 -6.57 -14.70
CA ARG A 266 19.27 -6.16 -16.06
C ARG A 266 20.48 -5.88 -16.94
N THR A 267 21.45 -5.14 -16.43
CA THR A 267 22.68 -4.82 -17.18
C THR A 267 23.51 -6.08 -17.46
N ALA A 268 23.62 -7.00 -16.49
CA ALA A 268 24.30 -8.28 -16.70
C ALA A 268 23.62 -9.15 -17.75
N LYS A 269 22.28 -9.20 -17.75
CA LYS A 269 21.50 -9.96 -18.74
C LYS A 269 21.64 -9.37 -20.15
N ALA A 270 21.54 -8.05 -20.28
CA ALA A 270 21.71 -7.35 -21.56
C ALA A 270 23.15 -7.55 -22.12
N ALA A 271 24.16 -7.52 -21.25
CA ALA A 271 25.55 -7.80 -21.66
C ALA A 271 25.74 -9.25 -22.14
N ALA A 272 25.11 -10.22 -21.48
CA ALA A 272 25.15 -11.63 -21.88
C ALA A 272 24.45 -11.88 -23.22
N GLU A 273 23.29 -11.23 -23.46
CA GLU A 273 22.57 -11.31 -24.74
C GLU A 273 23.35 -10.66 -25.90
N ALA A 274 24.06 -9.55 -25.64
CA ALA A 274 24.91 -8.89 -26.64
C ALA A 274 26.17 -9.71 -27.01
N GLN A 275 26.56 -10.67 -26.17
CA GLN A 275 27.72 -11.55 -26.39
C GLN A 275 27.36 -12.88 -27.08
N GLN A 276 26.07 -13.19 -27.25
CA GLN A 276 25.64 -14.37 -28.03
C GLN A 276 25.77 -14.05 -29.52
N PRO A 277 26.67 -14.72 -30.27
CA PRO A 277 26.75 -14.54 -31.72
C PRO A 277 25.43 -14.96 -32.32
N ALA A 278 24.92 -14.14 -33.26
CA ALA A 278 23.79 -14.49 -34.10
C ALA A 278 24.13 -15.78 -34.85
N GLY A 279 23.56 -16.90 -34.41
CA GLY A 279 23.68 -18.20 -35.05
C GLY A 279 22.73 -18.34 -36.25
#